data_670154132e6db90f731f59f3cf4cdfb6
#
_entry.id   670154132e6db90f731f59f3cf4cdfb6
#
_cell.length_a   1.000
_cell.length_b   1.000
_cell.length_c   1.000
_cell.angle_alpha   90.00
_cell.angle_beta   90.00
_cell.angle_gamma   90.00
#
_symmetry.space_group_name_H-M   'P 1'
#
loop_
_entity.id
_entity.type
_entity.pdbx_description
1 polymer ?
#
loop_
_entity_poly.entity_id
_entity_poly.type
_entity_poly.pdbx_seq_one_letter_code
_entity_poly.pdbx_strand_id
1 'polypeptide(L)'
;MKKLHSYRHVRVMCVIMTLSMATPAFADEQNGLRFGSVAMDIPAVMYHRLSPLTDYLSKTLKRPVTLSLSPDMSQAIDELATGKVDIAYLTPVAYLKAHDQGGAQLVVKMVTENKAFFNLDIVVREDSPIKHMSDLRGKRFAFGDKAALLQRAVVVGAGVPLADLGEYQFIGHYDNVARAVMSGDFDAGILKDTTAEKWAGKGLRILYRSANLPPYNIAVSAKVDKELLAQLRAVFLQLKADSPDHRAVLMALDPQYDGFAATNDKEYDVVRKLIAPF
;
A
#
# COMPACT_ATOMS: atom_id res chain seq x y z
N MET A 1 18.11 97.08 -37.04
CA MET A 1 19.18 96.08 -36.69
C MET A 1 18.71 95.26 -35.54
N LYS A 2 18.14 94.06 -35.76
CA LYS A 2 17.82 93.12 -34.76
C LYS A 2 18.08 91.71 -35.34
N LYS A 3 19.04 90.98 -34.78
CA LYS A 3 19.40 89.62 -35.17
C LYS A 3 18.38 88.67 -34.58
N LEU A 4 17.74 87.82 -35.42
CA LEU A 4 16.94 86.67 -35.01
C LEU A 4 17.88 85.48 -34.70
N HIS A 5 17.75 84.90 -33.51
CA HIS A 5 18.37 83.67 -33.17
C HIS A 5 17.38 82.54 -33.42
N SER A 6 17.79 81.64 -34.29
CA SER A 6 17.07 80.36 -34.59
C SER A 6 17.40 79.33 -33.54
N TYR A 7 16.41 78.81 -32.78
CA TYR A 7 16.54 77.68 -31.92
C TYR A 7 16.22 76.39 -32.69
N ARG A 8 17.24 75.51 -32.88
CA ARG A 8 17.09 74.14 -33.39
C ARG A 8 16.60 73.30 -32.28
N HIS A 9 15.39 72.75 -32.36
CA HIS A 9 14.86 71.72 -31.46
C HIS A 9 15.46 70.37 -31.82
N VAL A 10 16.34 69.85 -30.96
CA VAL A 10 16.81 68.46 -31.00
C VAL A 10 15.74 67.58 -30.33
N ARG A 11 15.04 66.76 -31.10
CA ARG A 11 14.13 65.77 -30.61
C ARG A 11 14.98 64.55 -30.16
N VAL A 12 15.13 64.38 -28.85
CA VAL A 12 15.67 63.15 -28.26
C VAL A 12 14.56 62.10 -28.29
N MET A 13 14.73 61.09 -29.12
CA MET A 13 13.83 59.88 -29.20
C MET A 13 14.27 58.87 -28.16
N CYS A 14 13.61 58.87 -27.00
CA CYS A 14 13.79 57.80 -25.99
C CYS A 14 13.18 56.49 -26.51
N VAL A 15 14.03 55.56 -26.93
CA VAL A 15 13.64 54.18 -27.19
C VAL A 15 13.51 53.48 -25.85
N ILE A 16 12.27 53.27 -25.38
CA ILE A 16 11.96 52.44 -24.21
C ILE A 16 12.08 50.99 -24.64
N MET A 17 13.19 50.37 -24.32
CA MET A 17 13.43 48.95 -24.50
C MET A 17 12.68 48.23 -23.37
N THR A 18 11.46 47.73 -23.61
CA THR A 18 10.71 46.88 -22.68
C THR A 18 11.40 45.51 -22.60
N LEU A 19 12.18 45.34 -21.54
CA LEU A 19 12.76 44.05 -21.17
C LEU A 19 11.61 43.17 -20.67
N SER A 20 11.08 42.32 -21.53
CA SER A 20 10.14 41.24 -21.13
C SER A 20 10.90 40.27 -20.23
N MET A 21 10.81 40.48 -18.91
CA MET A 21 11.18 39.45 -17.96
C MET A 21 10.19 38.32 -18.14
N ALA A 22 10.62 37.27 -18.83
CA ALA A 22 9.98 35.95 -18.77
C ALA A 22 10.08 35.50 -17.31
N THR A 23 9.01 35.70 -16.54
CA THR A 23 8.84 35.02 -15.26
C THR A 23 8.94 33.54 -15.53
N PRO A 24 9.85 32.81 -14.86
CA PRO A 24 9.75 31.34 -14.91
C PRO A 24 8.35 30.98 -14.43
N ALA A 25 7.60 30.33 -15.30
CA ALA A 25 6.34 29.77 -14.94
C ALA A 25 6.60 28.84 -13.74
N PHE A 26 6.20 29.23 -12.55
CA PHE A 26 5.90 28.33 -11.46
C PHE A 26 4.69 27.52 -11.93
N ALA A 27 4.95 26.68 -12.95
CA ALA A 27 4.01 25.72 -13.42
C ALA A 27 3.96 24.61 -12.37
N ASP A 28 2.83 24.50 -11.71
CA ASP A 28 2.20 23.25 -11.44
C ASP A 28 2.42 22.51 -10.11
N GLU A 29 2.48 23.24 -8.97
CA GLU A 29 2.08 22.60 -7.69
C GLU A 29 0.58 22.21 -7.67
N GLN A 30 -0.24 22.81 -8.54
CA GLN A 30 -1.69 22.54 -8.60
C GLN A 30 -2.05 21.30 -9.42
N ASN A 31 -1.11 20.68 -10.12
CA ASN A 31 -1.37 19.54 -11.01
C ASN A 31 -0.64 18.24 -10.60
N GLY A 32 0.14 18.25 -9.54
CA GLY A 32 0.82 17.08 -8.99
C GLY A 32 -0.16 16.13 -8.30
N LEU A 33 0.18 14.82 -8.29
CA LEU A 33 -0.52 13.80 -7.50
C LEU A 33 0.27 13.49 -6.24
N ARG A 34 -0.41 13.27 -5.13
CA ARG A 34 0.19 12.81 -3.88
C ARG A 34 -0.08 11.33 -3.71
N PHE A 35 0.99 10.56 -3.57
CA PHE A 35 0.96 9.12 -3.36
C PHE A 35 1.23 8.80 -1.90
N GLY A 36 0.23 8.30 -1.18
CA GLY A 36 0.29 7.91 0.21
C GLY A 36 0.59 6.42 0.42
N SER A 37 1.00 6.07 1.62
CA SER A 37 1.14 4.68 2.05
C SER A 37 0.88 4.52 3.52
N VAL A 38 0.38 3.34 3.91
CA VAL A 38 0.37 2.91 5.31
C VAL A 38 1.82 2.70 5.79
N ALA A 39 2.07 3.01 7.05
CA ALA A 39 3.36 2.75 7.69
C ALA A 39 3.50 1.24 7.95
N MET A 40 4.23 0.54 7.09
CA MET A 40 4.53 -0.89 7.20
C MET A 40 5.96 -1.15 7.67
N ASP A 41 6.79 -0.11 7.69
CA ASP A 41 8.19 -0.14 8.04
C ASP A 41 8.65 1.27 8.42
N ILE A 42 9.90 1.44 8.83
CA ILE A 42 10.47 2.78 9.11
C ILE A 42 10.44 3.66 7.85
N PRO A 43 10.27 4.99 8.00
CA PRO A 43 10.06 5.90 6.86
C PRO A 43 11.12 5.80 5.76
N ALA A 44 12.39 5.63 6.10
CA ALA A 44 13.48 5.49 5.13
C ALA A 44 13.31 4.26 4.23
N VAL A 45 12.92 3.12 4.82
CA VAL A 45 12.65 1.87 4.08
C VAL A 45 11.43 2.05 3.18
N MET A 46 10.36 2.66 3.68
CA MET A 46 9.16 2.94 2.88
C MET A 46 9.46 3.88 1.72
N TYR A 47 10.30 4.90 1.95
CA TYR A 47 10.74 5.81 0.89
C TYR A 47 11.47 5.04 -0.22
N HIS A 48 12.45 4.21 0.12
CA HIS A 48 13.19 3.40 -0.85
C HIS A 48 12.30 2.43 -1.63
N ARG A 49 11.29 1.86 -1.00
CA ARG A 49 10.34 0.94 -1.65
C ARG A 49 9.42 1.64 -2.64
N LEU A 50 8.93 2.83 -2.29
CA LEU A 50 7.85 3.50 -3.02
C LEU A 50 8.33 4.54 -4.03
N SER A 51 9.54 5.13 -3.85
CA SER A 51 10.07 6.13 -4.79
C SER A 51 10.17 5.63 -6.22
N PRO A 52 10.68 4.40 -6.51
CA PRO A 52 10.71 3.92 -7.89
C PRO A 52 9.32 3.83 -8.55
N LEU A 53 8.28 3.54 -7.76
CA LEU A 53 6.91 3.53 -8.26
C LEU A 53 6.41 4.95 -8.55
N THR A 54 6.64 5.91 -7.66
CA THR A 54 6.22 7.30 -7.90
C THR A 54 6.96 7.95 -9.07
N ASP A 55 8.24 7.61 -9.26
CA ASP A 55 9.03 8.05 -10.42
C ASP A 55 8.49 7.46 -11.73
N TYR A 56 8.17 6.15 -11.73
CA TYR A 56 7.53 5.48 -12.86
C TYR A 56 6.19 6.12 -13.21
N LEU A 57 5.34 6.37 -12.21
CA LEU A 57 4.05 7.04 -12.40
C LEU A 57 4.22 8.45 -12.94
N SER A 58 5.15 9.24 -12.38
CA SER A 58 5.41 10.61 -12.83
C SER A 58 5.81 10.64 -14.31
N LYS A 59 6.71 9.75 -14.72
CA LYS A 59 7.16 9.62 -16.10
C LYS A 59 6.04 9.20 -17.04
N THR A 60 5.24 8.21 -16.63
CA THR A 60 4.21 7.62 -17.49
C THR A 60 2.98 8.53 -17.63
N LEU A 61 2.56 9.18 -16.53
CA LEU A 61 1.43 10.11 -16.51
C LEU A 61 1.80 11.52 -17.01
N LYS A 62 3.11 11.79 -17.19
CA LYS A 62 3.64 13.13 -17.57
C LYS A 62 3.17 14.24 -16.62
N ARG A 63 3.05 13.91 -15.34
CA ARG A 63 2.71 14.86 -14.25
C ARG A 63 3.41 14.44 -12.96
N PRO A 64 3.81 15.37 -12.09
CA PRO A 64 4.48 15.03 -10.83
C PRO A 64 3.63 14.08 -9.96
N VAL A 65 4.25 13.02 -9.44
CA VAL A 65 3.67 12.15 -8.41
C VAL A 65 4.63 12.17 -7.22
N THR A 66 4.24 12.78 -6.12
CA THR A 66 5.08 12.96 -4.93
C THR A 66 4.67 12.00 -3.84
N LEU A 67 5.67 11.36 -3.20
CA LEU A 67 5.44 10.45 -2.09
C LEU A 67 5.13 11.22 -0.82
N SER A 68 4.05 10.84 -0.14
CA SER A 68 3.62 11.36 1.17
C SER A 68 3.46 10.20 2.14
N LEU A 69 4.42 10.02 3.03
CA LEU A 69 4.38 8.94 4.03
C LEU A 69 3.66 9.42 5.28
N SER A 70 2.65 8.66 5.69
CA SER A 70 1.92 8.92 6.93
C SER A 70 2.63 8.25 8.11
N PRO A 71 2.65 8.86 9.31
CA PRO A 71 3.33 8.32 10.47
C PRO A 71 2.70 7.01 10.98
N ASP A 72 1.41 6.81 10.73
CA ASP A 72 0.68 5.60 11.12
C ASP A 72 -0.45 5.26 10.16
N MET A 73 -1.05 4.08 10.37
CA MET A 73 -2.11 3.55 9.50
C MET A 73 -3.39 4.38 9.57
N SER A 74 -3.77 4.91 10.74
CA SER A 74 -5.00 5.70 10.89
C SER A 74 -4.91 6.96 10.07
N GLN A 75 -3.79 7.67 10.16
CA GLN A 75 -3.57 8.88 9.40
C GLN A 75 -3.51 8.61 7.89
N ALA A 76 -2.89 7.50 7.45
CA ALA A 76 -2.87 7.13 6.03
C ALA A 76 -4.29 6.89 5.47
N ILE A 77 -5.16 6.25 6.26
CA ILE A 77 -6.57 6.04 5.92
C ILE A 77 -7.31 7.38 5.80
N ASP A 78 -7.17 8.25 6.81
CA ASP A 78 -7.83 9.55 6.86
C ASP A 78 -7.36 10.47 5.72
N GLU A 79 -6.07 10.44 5.37
CA GLU A 79 -5.51 11.24 4.29
C GLU A 79 -6.07 10.84 2.92
N LEU A 80 -6.27 9.54 2.67
CA LEU A 80 -6.94 9.09 1.44
C LEU A 80 -8.44 9.40 1.47
N ALA A 81 -9.13 9.13 2.57
CA ALA A 81 -10.56 9.35 2.73
C ALA A 81 -10.94 10.82 2.54
N THR A 82 -10.13 11.75 3.04
CA THR A 82 -10.34 13.20 2.91
C THR A 82 -9.80 13.80 1.61
N GLY A 83 -9.04 13.03 0.83
CA GLY A 83 -8.38 13.48 -0.39
C GLY A 83 -7.22 14.43 -0.11
N LYS A 84 -6.55 14.29 1.01
CA LYS A 84 -5.26 14.90 1.30
C LYS A 84 -4.14 14.21 0.51
N VAL A 85 -4.29 12.91 0.24
CA VAL A 85 -3.54 12.17 -0.79
C VAL A 85 -4.51 11.69 -1.87
N ASP A 86 -4.04 11.60 -3.12
CA ASP A 86 -4.86 11.26 -4.27
C ASP A 86 -4.86 9.76 -4.52
N ILE A 87 -3.71 9.11 -4.32
CA ILE A 87 -3.46 7.69 -4.54
C ILE A 87 -2.84 7.13 -3.26
N ALA A 88 -3.14 5.89 -2.90
CA ALA A 88 -2.46 5.24 -1.78
C ALA A 88 -2.23 3.74 -2.00
N TYR A 89 -1.11 3.24 -1.45
CA TYR A 89 -0.80 1.82 -1.33
C TYR A 89 -1.28 1.33 0.04
N LEU A 90 -2.26 0.44 0.05
CA LEU A 90 -3.03 0.09 1.25
C LEU A 90 -3.12 -1.42 1.48
N THR A 91 -3.29 -1.80 2.76
CA THR A 91 -3.79 -3.13 3.13
C THR A 91 -5.28 -3.25 2.79
N PRO A 92 -5.82 -4.47 2.67
CA PRO A 92 -7.27 -4.67 2.45
C PRO A 92 -8.14 -3.97 3.49
N VAL A 93 -7.76 -4.05 4.77
CA VAL A 93 -8.52 -3.41 5.87
C VAL A 93 -8.43 -1.88 5.80
N ALA A 94 -7.26 -1.35 5.46
CA ALA A 94 -7.09 0.10 5.31
C ALA A 94 -7.91 0.65 4.14
N TYR A 95 -7.96 -0.06 3.02
CA TYR A 95 -8.86 0.29 1.90
C TYR A 95 -10.32 0.34 2.35
N LEU A 96 -10.81 -0.71 3.00
CA LEU A 96 -12.21 -0.76 3.45
C LEU A 96 -12.55 0.41 4.36
N LYS A 97 -11.68 0.74 5.32
CA LYS A 97 -11.88 1.91 6.19
C LYS A 97 -11.89 3.23 5.41
N ALA A 98 -10.95 3.42 4.48
CA ALA A 98 -10.91 4.63 3.64
C ALA A 98 -12.13 4.73 2.71
N HIS A 99 -12.62 3.58 2.22
CA HIS A 99 -13.86 3.51 1.43
C HIS A 99 -15.09 3.91 2.26
N ASP A 100 -15.24 3.34 3.44
CA ASP A 100 -16.40 3.61 4.32
C ASP A 100 -16.40 5.06 4.85
N GLN A 101 -15.22 5.64 5.09
CA GLN A 101 -15.07 7.01 5.60
C GLN A 101 -15.22 8.08 4.51
N GLY A 102 -14.70 7.85 3.31
CA GLY A 102 -14.58 8.89 2.30
C GLY A 102 -14.81 8.43 0.86
N GLY A 103 -15.30 7.21 0.63
CA GLY A 103 -15.62 6.71 -0.70
C GLY A 103 -14.39 6.41 -1.58
N ALA A 104 -13.26 6.07 -0.97
CA ALA A 104 -12.06 5.66 -1.71
C ALA A 104 -12.38 4.54 -2.72
N GLN A 105 -11.73 4.57 -3.89
CA GLN A 105 -12.00 3.65 -4.99
C GLN A 105 -10.76 2.82 -5.34
N LEU A 106 -10.95 1.54 -5.63
CA LEU A 106 -9.86 0.65 -6.05
C LEU A 106 -9.36 0.97 -7.45
N VAL A 107 -8.06 0.97 -7.60
CA VAL A 107 -7.37 0.98 -8.89
C VAL A 107 -7.01 -0.44 -9.31
N VAL A 108 -6.13 -1.09 -8.54
CA VAL A 108 -5.62 -2.45 -8.79
C VAL A 108 -5.26 -3.13 -7.46
N LYS A 109 -5.02 -4.44 -7.52
CA LYS A 109 -4.43 -5.23 -6.43
C LYS A 109 -3.11 -5.86 -6.85
N MET A 110 -2.25 -6.18 -5.88
CA MET A 110 -0.95 -6.78 -6.12
C MET A 110 -1.08 -8.23 -6.61
N VAL A 111 -0.09 -8.66 -7.39
CA VAL A 111 0.14 -10.06 -7.77
C VAL A 111 1.45 -10.52 -7.16
N THR A 112 1.43 -11.64 -6.45
CA THR A 112 2.60 -12.27 -5.82
C THR A 112 2.70 -13.70 -6.31
N GLU A 113 3.82 -14.12 -6.89
CA GLU A 113 4.03 -15.50 -7.37
C GLU A 113 2.87 -15.96 -8.27
N ASN A 114 2.46 -15.11 -9.21
CA ASN A 114 1.33 -15.29 -10.15
C ASN A 114 -0.05 -15.42 -9.47
N LYS A 115 -0.19 -15.13 -8.17
CA LYS A 115 -1.46 -15.15 -7.44
C LYS A 115 -1.92 -13.73 -7.14
N ALA A 116 -3.16 -13.39 -7.49
CA ALA A 116 -3.82 -12.12 -7.15
C ALA A 116 -4.67 -12.25 -5.86
N PHE A 117 -4.27 -13.13 -4.96
CA PHE A 117 -4.81 -13.35 -3.62
C PHE A 117 -3.71 -13.91 -2.72
N PHE A 118 -3.93 -13.89 -1.42
CA PHE A 118 -3.10 -14.59 -0.45
C PHE A 118 -3.98 -15.31 0.58
N ASN A 119 -3.38 -16.22 1.34
CA ASN A 119 -4.02 -16.85 2.46
C ASN A 119 -3.24 -16.53 3.75
N LEU A 120 -3.95 -16.58 4.86
CA LEU A 120 -3.36 -16.65 6.18
C LEU A 120 -3.51 -18.07 6.70
N ASP A 121 -2.37 -18.68 6.98
CA ASP A 121 -2.28 -20.08 7.42
C ASP A 121 -1.98 -20.13 8.91
N ILE A 122 -2.79 -20.88 9.66
CA ILE A 122 -2.49 -21.20 11.05
C ILE A 122 -1.62 -22.44 11.03
N VAL A 123 -0.46 -22.35 11.67
CA VAL A 123 0.56 -23.39 11.71
C VAL A 123 0.80 -23.88 13.13
N VAL A 124 1.19 -25.13 13.21
CA VAL A 124 1.66 -25.80 14.43
C VAL A 124 2.93 -26.58 14.10
N ARG A 125 3.68 -27.01 15.13
CA ARG A 125 4.79 -27.94 14.90
C ARG A 125 4.32 -29.23 14.24
N GLU A 126 5.19 -29.84 13.47
CA GLU A 126 4.88 -31.08 12.74
C GLU A 126 4.49 -32.21 13.68
N ASP A 127 5.16 -32.32 14.84
CA ASP A 127 4.90 -33.31 15.90
C ASP A 127 3.80 -32.93 16.90
N SER A 128 3.15 -31.75 16.69
CA SER A 128 2.13 -31.25 17.61
C SER A 128 0.90 -32.15 17.67
N PRO A 129 0.34 -32.42 18.88
CA PRO A 129 -0.92 -33.15 19.03
C PRO A 129 -2.15 -32.38 18.57
N ILE A 130 -2.04 -31.06 18.30
CA ILE A 130 -3.13 -30.19 17.86
C ILE A 130 -3.52 -30.58 16.43
N LYS A 131 -4.74 -31.07 16.21
CA LYS A 131 -5.23 -31.52 14.90
C LYS A 131 -6.39 -30.71 14.34
N HIS A 132 -7.12 -29.99 15.20
CA HIS A 132 -8.28 -29.22 14.85
C HIS A 132 -8.16 -27.81 15.41
N MET A 133 -8.90 -26.86 14.84
CA MET A 133 -8.94 -25.47 15.34
C MET A 133 -9.43 -25.38 16.79
N SER A 134 -10.37 -26.24 17.20
CA SER A 134 -10.85 -26.33 18.59
C SER A 134 -9.76 -26.66 19.60
N ASP A 135 -8.69 -27.35 19.18
CA ASP A 135 -7.58 -27.74 20.06
C ASP A 135 -6.67 -26.56 20.43
N LEU A 136 -6.86 -25.41 19.79
CA LEU A 136 -6.15 -24.16 20.11
C LEU A 136 -6.65 -23.50 21.39
N ARG A 137 -7.79 -23.91 21.93
CA ARG A 137 -8.28 -23.38 23.20
C ARG A 137 -7.30 -23.68 24.33
N GLY A 138 -6.98 -22.64 25.12
CA GLY A 138 -5.98 -22.73 26.19
C GLY A 138 -4.53 -22.83 25.71
N LYS A 139 -4.24 -22.71 24.40
CA LYS A 139 -2.88 -22.78 23.84
C LYS A 139 -2.25 -21.41 23.67
N ARG A 140 -0.91 -21.39 23.69
CA ARG A 140 -0.13 -20.17 23.42
C ARG A 140 -0.10 -19.92 21.90
N PHE A 141 -0.44 -18.69 21.50
CA PHE A 141 -0.58 -18.35 20.07
C PHE A 141 0.28 -17.14 19.69
N ALA A 142 1.05 -17.26 18.62
CA ALA A 142 1.87 -16.18 18.07
C ALA A 142 1.16 -15.49 16.90
N PHE A 143 0.95 -14.18 17.03
CA PHE A 143 0.58 -13.29 15.94
C PHE A 143 1.81 -12.55 15.41
N GLY A 144 1.74 -12.08 14.17
CA GLY A 144 2.74 -11.18 13.61
C GLY A 144 2.60 -9.76 14.15
N ASP A 145 2.32 -8.79 13.28
CA ASP A 145 2.18 -7.39 13.65
C ASP A 145 0.84 -7.13 14.37
N LYS A 146 0.89 -6.37 15.46
CA LYS A 146 -0.29 -5.93 16.24
C LYS A 146 -1.27 -5.10 15.41
N ALA A 147 -0.79 -4.30 14.45
CA ALA A 147 -1.63 -3.53 13.56
C ALA A 147 -2.37 -4.39 12.50
N ALA A 148 -1.92 -5.63 12.26
CA ALA A 148 -2.52 -6.54 11.29
C ALA A 148 -3.81 -7.19 11.83
N LEU A 149 -4.91 -6.42 11.88
CA LEU A 149 -6.22 -6.89 12.37
C LEU A 149 -6.67 -8.20 11.70
N LEU A 150 -6.40 -8.35 10.40
CA LEU A 150 -6.87 -9.49 9.62
C LEU A 150 -6.36 -10.85 10.15
N GLN A 151 -5.18 -10.89 10.78
CA GLN A 151 -4.68 -12.12 11.41
C GLN A 151 -5.60 -12.58 12.54
N ARG A 152 -5.98 -11.66 13.44
CA ARG A 152 -6.92 -11.95 14.53
C ARG A 152 -8.31 -12.32 13.99
N ALA A 153 -8.76 -11.59 12.98
CA ALA A 153 -10.05 -11.84 12.34
C ALA A 153 -10.13 -13.24 11.71
N VAL A 154 -9.05 -13.74 11.11
CA VAL A 154 -8.99 -15.10 10.57
C VAL A 154 -9.09 -16.15 11.68
N VAL A 155 -8.39 -15.99 12.81
CA VAL A 155 -8.46 -16.93 13.95
C VAL A 155 -9.87 -16.97 14.52
N VAL A 156 -10.51 -15.82 14.73
CA VAL A 156 -11.88 -15.72 15.22
C VAL A 156 -12.86 -16.30 14.20
N GLY A 157 -12.71 -15.95 12.93
CA GLY A 157 -13.54 -16.48 11.83
C GLY A 157 -13.41 -18.00 11.64
N ALA A 158 -12.29 -18.59 12.06
CA ALA A 158 -12.07 -20.04 12.07
C ALA A 158 -12.64 -20.72 13.35
N GLY A 159 -13.40 -20.00 14.18
CA GLY A 159 -14.14 -20.54 15.31
C GLY A 159 -13.37 -20.56 16.65
N VAL A 160 -12.27 -19.81 16.76
CA VAL A 160 -11.51 -19.66 18.01
C VAL A 160 -11.53 -18.21 18.47
N PRO A 161 -12.43 -17.81 19.38
CA PRO A 161 -12.38 -16.51 20.01
C PRO A 161 -11.03 -16.26 20.66
N LEU A 162 -10.52 -15.01 20.59
CA LEU A 162 -9.20 -14.69 21.19
C LEU A 162 -9.16 -14.94 22.70
N ALA A 163 -10.29 -14.78 23.38
CA ALA A 163 -10.42 -15.05 24.81
C ALA A 163 -10.29 -16.55 25.16
N ASP A 164 -10.48 -17.45 24.19
CA ASP A 164 -10.33 -18.90 24.38
C ASP A 164 -8.88 -19.37 24.24
N LEU A 165 -7.98 -18.51 23.73
CA LEU A 165 -6.55 -18.80 23.72
C LEU A 165 -6.00 -18.72 25.16
N GLY A 166 -5.00 -19.54 25.50
CA GLY A 166 -4.37 -19.49 26.81
C GLY A 166 -3.54 -18.22 27.01
N GLU A 167 -2.75 -17.90 26.00
CA GLU A 167 -1.96 -16.68 25.90
C GLU A 167 -1.72 -16.36 24.43
N TYR A 168 -1.64 -15.09 24.07
CA TYR A 168 -1.17 -14.72 22.74
C TYR A 168 -0.27 -13.48 22.77
N GLN A 169 0.68 -13.43 21.86
CA GLN A 169 1.60 -12.31 21.72
C GLN A 169 1.76 -11.90 20.26
N PHE A 170 2.12 -10.62 20.08
CA PHE A 170 2.49 -10.04 18.78
C PHE A 170 4.01 -9.96 18.70
N ILE A 171 4.63 -10.74 17.81
CA ILE A 171 6.08 -10.90 17.73
C ILE A 171 6.68 -10.40 16.40
N GLY A 172 5.91 -9.63 15.62
CA GLY A 172 6.36 -8.91 14.45
C GLY A 172 6.34 -9.74 13.17
N HIS A 173 7.48 -10.00 12.56
CA HIS A 173 7.56 -10.64 11.25
C HIS A 173 7.16 -12.12 11.27
N TYR A 174 6.58 -12.60 10.16
CA TYR A 174 6.16 -14.01 10.02
C TYR A 174 7.28 -15.03 10.24
N ASP A 175 8.53 -14.73 9.83
CA ASP A 175 9.65 -15.61 10.12
C ASP A 175 9.94 -15.76 11.63
N ASN A 176 9.66 -14.73 12.44
CA ASN A 176 9.74 -14.85 13.91
C ASN A 176 8.64 -15.74 14.45
N VAL A 177 7.40 -15.59 13.93
CA VAL A 177 6.27 -16.48 14.29
C VAL A 177 6.61 -17.94 13.95
N ALA A 178 7.13 -18.20 12.76
CA ALA A 178 7.54 -19.54 12.35
C ALA A 178 8.58 -20.15 13.30
N ARG A 179 9.63 -19.41 13.62
CA ARG A 179 10.69 -19.85 14.54
C ARG A 179 10.17 -20.10 15.96
N ALA A 180 9.33 -19.20 16.48
CA ALA A 180 8.78 -19.30 17.83
C ALA A 180 7.82 -20.50 17.99
N VAL A 181 7.11 -20.88 16.93
CA VAL A 181 6.31 -22.12 16.93
C VAL A 181 7.22 -23.35 16.83
N MET A 182 8.25 -23.32 15.99
CA MET A 182 9.20 -24.43 15.87
C MET A 182 9.99 -24.68 17.15
N SER A 183 10.43 -23.63 17.87
CA SER A 183 11.13 -23.76 19.15
C SER A 183 10.22 -24.23 20.29
N GLY A 184 8.89 -24.16 20.12
CA GLY A 184 7.92 -24.50 21.15
C GLY A 184 7.64 -23.38 22.15
N ASP A 185 8.10 -22.15 21.87
CA ASP A 185 7.73 -20.95 22.65
C ASP A 185 6.23 -20.67 22.54
N PHE A 186 5.65 -20.99 21.37
CA PHE A 186 4.21 -20.96 21.09
C PHE A 186 3.75 -22.32 20.56
N ASP A 187 2.52 -22.67 20.87
CA ASP A 187 1.92 -23.94 20.43
C ASP A 187 1.39 -23.86 18.99
N ALA A 188 1.01 -22.63 18.56
CA ALA A 188 0.54 -22.31 17.21
C ALA A 188 0.87 -20.85 16.86
N GLY A 189 0.77 -20.52 15.58
CA GLY A 189 0.91 -19.16 15.07
C GLY A 189 0.22 -18.97 13.74
N ILE A 190 0.12 -17.73 13.28
CA ILE A 190 -0.47 -17.38 12.00
C ILE A 190 0.58 -16.76 11.07
N LEU A 191 0.65 -17.27 9.85
CA LEU A 191 1.62 -16.88 8.82
C LEU A 191 0.89 -16.50 7.52
N LYS A 192 1.53 -15.69 6.68
CA LYS A 192 1.17 -15.62 5.28
C LYS A 192 1.51 -16.95 4.59
N ASP A 193 0.71 -17.35 3.62
CA ASP A 193 0.84 -18.61 2.87
C ASP A 193 2.26 -18.86 2.34
N THR A 194 2.90 -17.84 1.73
CA THR A 194 4.28 -17.94 1.22
C THR A 194 5.29 -18.32 2.33
N THR A 195 5.11 -17.76 3.54
CA THR A 195 5.95 -18.12 4.69
C THR A 195 5.58 -19.51 5.24
N ALA A 196 4.30 -19.83 5.34
CA ALA A 196 3.85 -21.14 5.81
C ALA A 196 4.35 -22.28 4.89
N GLU A 197 4.27 -22.09 3.56
CA GLU A 197 4.76 -23.05 2.56
C GLU A 197 6.29 -23.22 2.61
N LYS A 198 7.03 -22.14 2.88
CA LYS A 198 8.50 -22.20 3.09
C LYS A 198 8.92 -23.13 4.24
N TRP A 199 8.13 -23.19 5.31
CA TRP A 199 8.41 -23.94 6.54
C TRP A 199 7.64 -25.26 6.65
N ALA A 200 6.63 -25.51 5.80
CA ALA A 200 5.89 -26.78 5.78
C ALA A 200 6.82 -27.95 5.44
N GLY A 201 6.73 -29.03 6.23
CA GLY A 201 7.62 -30.18 6.13
C GLY A 201 9.06 -29.94 6.60
N LYS A 202 9.30 -28.76 7.21
CA LYS A 202 10.60 -28.37 7.81
C LYS A 202 10.43 -28.02 9.29
N GLY A 203 9.57 -28.74 9.98
CA GLY A 203 9.26 -28.56 11.38
C GLY A 203 7.89 -27.93 11.66
N LEU A 204 7.23 -27.38 10.64
CA LEU A 204 5.85 -26.88 10.73
C LEU A 204 4.91 -27.64 9.79
N ARG A 205 3.64 -27.71 10.16
CA ARG A 205 2.54 -28.08 9.28
C ARG A 205 1.40 -27.07 9.38
N ILE A 206 0.66 -26.92 8.29
CA ILE A 206 -0.52 -26.09 8.23
C ILE A 206 -1.67 -26.82 8.91
N LEU A 207 -2.26 -26.18 9.92
CA LEU A 207 -3.45 -26.66 10.62
C LEU A 207 -4.73 -26.18 9.93
N TYR A 208 -4.73 -24.91 9.47
CA TYR A 208 -5.88 -24.26 8.84
C TYR A 208 -5.40 -23.26 7.80
N ARG A 209 -6.06 -23.21 6.67
CA ARG A 209 -5.86 -22.18 5.63
C ARG A 209 -7.11 -21.32 5.50
N SER A 210 -6.97 -20.01 5.54
CA SER A 210 -8.08 -19.09 5.33
C SER A 210 -8.65 -19.22 3.91
N ALA A 211 -9.82 -18.64 3.68
CA ALA A 211 -10.27 -18.32 2.32
C ALA A 211 -9.25 -17.41 1.62
N ASN A 212 -9.34 -17.32 0.28
CA ASN A 212 -8.56 -16.39 -0.50
C ASN A 212 -8.90 -14.95 -0.08
N LEU A 213 -7.88 -14.19 0.28
CA LEU A 213 -7.97 -12.80 0.72
C LEU A 213 -7.39 -11.89 -0.37
N PRO A 214 -8.01 -10.73 -0.65
CA PRO A 214 -7.41 -9.76 -1.55
C PRO A 214 -6.09 -9.25 -0.93
N PRO A 215 -5.01 -9.10 -1.74
CA PRO A 215 -3.72 -8.64 -1.25
C PRO A 215 -3.71 -7.12 -1.07
N TYR A 216 -2.52 -6.54 -0.83
CA TYR A 216 -2.31 -5.11 -0.92
C TYR A 216 -2.87 -4.55 -2.22
N ASN A 217 -3.32 -3.32 -2.18
CA ASN A 217 -3.98 -2.66 -3.31
C ASN A 217 -3.50 -1.22 -3.47
N ILE A 218 -3.78 -0.69 -4.65
CA ILE A 218 -3.73 0.74 -4.92
C ILE A 218 -5.17 1.23 -4.95
N ALA A 219 -5.43 2.26 -4.18
CA ALA A 219 -6.71 2.94 -4.16
C ALA A 219 -6.53 4.44 -4.40
N VAL A 220 -7.60 5.11 -4.82
CA VAL A 220 -7.65 6.56 -4.98
C VAL A 220 -8.74 7.17 -4.12
N SER A 221 -8.55 8.44 -3.76
CA SER A 221 -9.59 9.25 -3.13
C SER A 221 -10.80 9.40 -4.04
N ALA A 222 -11.98 9.56 -3.45
CA ALA A 222 -13.21 9.88 -4.18
C ALA A 222 -13.13 11.19 -5.00
N LYS A 223 -12.16 12.06 -4.71
CA LYS A 223 -11.91 13.30 -5.47
C LYS A 223 -11.24 13.08 -6.81
N VAL A 224 -10.64 11.92 -7.03
CA VAL A 224 -10.03 11.55 -8.31
C VAL A 224 -11.13 11.29 -9.32
N ASP A 225 -11.09 11.97 -10.46
CA ASP A 225 -12.07 11.81 -11.51
C ASP A 225 -11.96 10.44 -12.22
N LYS A 226 -13.00 10.11 -12.97
CA LYS A 226 -13.09 8.80 -13.66
C LYS A 226 -12.04 8.61 -14.74
N GLU A 227 -11.61 9.70 -15.39
CA GLU A 227 -10.61 9.66 -16.45
C GLU A 227 -9.23 9.32 -15.88
N LEU A 228 -8.81 10.02 -14.82
CA LEU A 228 -7.56 9.74 -14.14
C LEU A 228 -7.57 8.32 -13.51
N LEU A 229 -8.70 7.90 -12.91
CA LEU A 229 -8.84 6.54 -12.39
C LEU A 229 -8.63 5.49 -13.51
N ALA A 230 -9.20 5.71 -14.70
CA ALA A 230 -9.02 4.81 -15.84
C ALA A 230 -7.57 4.81 -16.36
N GLN A 231 -6.92 5.97 -16.42
CA GLN A 231 -5.50 6.10 -16.77
C GLN A 231 -4.61 5.36 -15.77
N LEU A 232 -4.82 5.55 -14.46
CA LEU A 232 -4.08 4.85 -13.42
C LEU A 232 -4.23 3.34 -13.53
N ARG A 233 -5.46 2.83 -13.75
CA ARG A 233 -5.69 1.40 -13.97
C ARG A 233 -4.88 0.87 -15.15
N ALA A 234 -4.89 1.56 -16.28
CA ALA A 234 -4.14 1.17 -17.45
C ALA A 234 -2.64 1.13 -17.19
N VAL A 235 -2.09 2.16 -16.54
CA VAL A 235 -0.67 2.26 -16.21
C VAL A 235 -0.23 1.15 -15.26
N PHE A 236 -0.99 0.89 -14.19
CA PHE A 236 -0.64 -0.18 -13.26
C PHE A 236 -0.76 -1.57 -13.87
N LEU A 237 -1.77 -1.84 -14.71
CA LEU A 237 -1.95 -3.14 -15.35
C LEU A 237 -0.86 -3.44 -16.40
N GLN A 238 -0.18 -2.41 -16.92
CA GLN A 238 0.98 -2.56 -17.80
C GLN A 238 2.26 -2.85 -17.03
N LEU A 239 2.34 -2.53 -15.73
CA LEU A 239 3.52 -2.72 -14.90
C LEU A 239 3.63 -4.21 -14.50
N LYS A 240 4.41 -4.97 -15.29
CA LYS A 240 4.63 -6.41 -15.12
C LYS A 240 6.12 -6.72 -15.07
N ALA A 241 6.49 -7.81 -14.40
CA ALA A 241 7.87 -8.23 -14.22
C ALA A 241 8.55 -8.80 -15.49
N ASP A 242 7.93 -8.68 -16.64
CA ASP A 242 8.43 -9.17 -17.95
C ASP A 242 9.47 -8.26 -18.61
N SER A 243 9.61 -7.02 -18.15
CA SER A 243 10.66 -6.10 -18.59
C SER A 243 11.59 -5.72 -17.44
N PRO A 244 12.91 -5.47 -17.72
CA PRO A 244 13.87 -5.09 -16.69
C PRO A 244 13.47 -3.82 -15.91
N ASP A 245 12.96 -2.79 -16.59
CA ASP A 245 12.56 -1.53 -15.97
C ASP A 245 11.38 -1.71 -15.04
N HIS A 246 10.35 -2.44 -15.48
CA HIS A 246 9.18 -2.77 -14.67
C HIS A 246 9.55 -3.66 -13.49
N ARG A 247 10.43 -4.64 -13.73
CA ARG A 247 10.91 -5.53 -12.68
C ARG A 247 11.61 -4.76 -11.57
N ALA A 248 12.44 -3.76 -11.90
CA ALA A 248 13.12 -2.93 -10.90
C ALA A 248 12.12 -2.19 -9.99
N VAL A 249 11.04 -1.64 -10.54
CA VAL A 249 9.97 -0.97 -9.77
C VAL A 249 9.24 -1.95 -8.86
N LEU A 250 8.86 -3.13 -9.38
CA LEU A 250 8.14 -4.14 -8.60
C LEU A 250 9.00 -4.72 -7.49
N MET A 251 10.26 -5.05 -7.76
CA MET A 251 11.21 -5.58 -6.76
C MET A 251 11.52 -4.57 -5.65
N ALA A 252 11.47 -3.27 -5.95
CA ALA A 252 11.63 -2.25 -4.92
C ALA A 252 10.46 -2.26 -3.93
N LEU A 253 9.24 -2.48 -4.41
CA LEU A 253 8.05 -2.64 -3.55
C LEU A 253 8.16 -3.91 -2.69
N ASP A 254 8.34 -5.04 -3.33
CA ASP A 254 8.56 -6.35 -2.71
C ASP A 254 9.19 -7.30 -3.74
N PRO A 255 10.27 -8.04 -3.38
CA PRO A 255 10.92 -8.99 -4.29
C PRO A 255 10.01 -10.09 -4.86
N GLN A 256 8.89 -10.36 -4.20
CA GLN A 256 7.91 -11.39 -4.62
C GLN A 256 6.82 -10.86 -5.57
N TYR A 257 6.80 -9.55 -5.86
CA TYR A 257 5.75 -8.97 -6.70
C TYR A 257 6.01 -9.18 -8.18
N ASP A 258 5.00 -9.67 -8.90
CA ASP A 258 5.03 -9.90 -10.35
C ASP A 258 4.30 -8.82 -11.14
N GLY A 259 3.48 -8.01 -10.47
CA GLY A 259 2.69 -6.96 -11.10
C GLY A 259 1.39 -6.66 -10.38
N PHE A 260 0.41 -6.23 -11.14
CA PHE A 260 -0.91 -5.84 -10.66
C PHE A 260 -2.01 -6.54 -11.43
N ALA A 261 -3.14 -6.77 -10.78
CA ALA A 261 -4.36 -7.32 -11.36
C ALA A 261 -5.56 -6.37 -11.16
N ALA A 262 -6.52 -6.43 -12.05
CA ALA A 262 -7.80 -5.77 -11.88
C ALA A 262 -8.50 -6.28 -10.62
N THR A 263 -9.26 -5.41 -9.97
CA THR A 263 -10.03 -5.73 -8.77
C THR A 263 -11.27 -4.86 -8.66
N ASN A 264 -12.18 -5.27 -7.80
CA ASN A 264 -13.40 -4.52 -7.48
C ASN A 264 -13.73 -4.67 -5.98
N ASP A 265 -14.61 -3.81 -5.50
CA ASP A 265 -14.97 -3.74 -4.08
C ASP A 265 -15.60 -5.04 -3.55
N LYS A 266 -16.37 -5.77 -4.37
CA LYS A 266 -17.01 -7.03 -3.96
C LYS A 266 -16.00 -8.12 -3.56
N GLU A 267 -14.80 -8.11 -4.11
CA GLU A 267 -13.75 -9.07 -3.72
C GLU A 267 -13.31 -8.87 -2.26
N TYR A 268 -13.59 -7.71 -1.66
CA TYR A 268 -13.25 -7.37 -0.27
C TYR A 268 -14.36 -7.76 0.72
N ASP A 269 -15.51 -8.29 0.27
CA ASP A 269 -16.60 -8.73 1.15
C ASP A 269 -16.17 -9.84 2.13
N VAL A 270 -15.23 -10.69 1.72
CA VAL A 270 -14.63 -11.69 2.61
C VAL A 270 -13.92 -11.04 3.79
N VAL A 271 -13.20 -9.94 3.55
CA VAL A 271 -12.52 -9.16 4.59
C VAL A 271 -13.53 -8.43 5.47
N ARG A 272 -14.55 -7.78 4.89
CA ARG A 272 -15.65 -7.14 5.66
C ARG A 272 -16.29 -8.10 6.66
N LYS A 273 -16.61 -9.32 6.19
CA LYS A 273 -17.20 -10.36 7.05
C LYS A 273 -16.27 -10.77 8.18
N LEU A 274 -14.97 -10.94 7.89
CA LEU A 274 -14.00 -11.32 8.91
C LEU A 274 -13.79 -10.25 9.96
N ILE A 275 -13.73 -8.96 9.59
CA ILE A 275 -13.46 -7.88 10.52
C ILE A 275 -14.72 -7.34 11.21
N ALA A 276 -15.91 -7.73 10.80
CA ALA A 276 -17.17 -7.26 11.39
C ALA A 276 -17.29 -7.42 12.92
N PRO A 277 -16.70 -8.45 13.57
CA PRO A 277 -16.69 -8.57 15.03
C PRO A 277 -15.74 -7.62 15.77
N PHE A 278 -14.89 -6.87 15.07
CA PHE A 278 -13.88 -5.96 15.62
C PHE A 278 -14.25 -4.50 15.36
#